data_2503ea64285e67b4eba624de8424982f
#
_entry.id   2503ea64285e67b4eba624de8424982f
#
_cell.length_a   1.000
_cell.length_b   1.000
_cell.length_c   1.000
_cell.angle_alpha   90.00
_cell.angle_beta   90.00
_cell.angle_gamma   90.00
#
_symmetry.space_group_name_H-M   'P 1'
#
loop_
_entity.id
_entity.type
_entity.pdbx_description
1 polymer ?
#
loop_
_entity_poly.entity_id
_entity_poly.type
_entity_poly.pdbx_seq_one_letter_code
_entity_poly.pdbx_strand_id
1 'polypeptide(L)'
;MLKADETGDGWPKGPEIKGDGAVVVDADTGNILFEKNMYEQFYPASTTKILTTLVALENGNLDDVLTVSYAADNYVSKTSSRMGLTEGEQVTVEQALYGIMLESGNEATYAVGEHVGKSIAGFIKLMNRKAKELGCERSHFANSHGLHDEDHYTCCYDLSLIARAAYQNPEFMKITGTAFYNMPATNKHEAKILTNHHWFLNGTQKYEYATGGKTGATTQAGYALVTYARKDGKNLISVVMHAPTWDDVYADSRKLLDYCFDHFVSYRMDEIGRDELRFPSCFDYSPAFPDQEDPIVKISGSGTIIIPDGFDISKAKKTITYDTSFELEHGDNRIGKITYTYGSRTIGDTDIVLYNAAYPLTKKVYEECWPSYMIPVDVVFADVDPELLGKPGEKEESLRKSRLLKENALAIGIGAGVSVFIVGGVIALIARKLRKRRRR
;
A
#
# COMPACT_ATOMS: atom_id res chain seq x y z
N MET A 1 31.21 -11.86 1.80
CA MET A 1 31.09 -10.48 2.30
C MET A 1 30.64 -9.61 1.14
N LEU A 2 29.47 -9.03 1.22
CA LEU A 2 29.00 -8.03 0.26
C LEU A 2 29.89 -6.79 0.34
N LYS A 3 30.25 -6.20 -0.81
CA LYS A 3 30.96 -4.91 -0.80
C LYS A 3 29.94 -3.84 -0.42
N ALA A 4 30.27 -3.01 0.58
CA ALA A 4 29.46 -1.85 0.92
C ALA A 4 29.42 -0.85 -0.26
N ASP A 5 28.30 -0.14 -0.37
CA ASP A 5 28.17 0.98 -1.31
C ASP A 5 29.19 2.09 -0.98
N GLU A 6 29.63 2.82 -1.99
CA GLU A 6 30.53 3.97 -1.84
C GLU A 6 29.88 5.15 -1.09
N THR A 7 28.56 5.12 -0.87
CA THR A 7 27.84 6.12 -0.07
C THR A 7 28.19 6.10 1.42
N GLY A 8 28.92 5.07 1.89
CA GLY A 8 29.41 4.97 3.27
C GLY A 8 28.35 4.62 4.31
N ASP A 9 27.09 4.35 3.90
CA ASP A 9 26.02 3.94 4.80
C ASP A 9 26.03 2.43 5.09
N GLY A 10 26.93 1.68 4.45
CA GLY A 10 27.10 0.24 4.62
C GLY A 10 26.07 -0.60 3.83
N TRP A 11 25.19 0.01 3.04
CA TRP A 11 24.26 -0.73 2.18
C TRP A 11 25.03 -1.50 1.10
N PRO A 12 24.70 -2.76 0.80
CA PRO A 12 25.45 -3.53 -0.16
C PRO A 12 25.26 -2.98 -1.57
N LYS A 13 26.35 -2.86 -2.32
CA LYS A 13 26.29 -2.51 -3.74
C LYS A 13 25.57 -3.62 -4.49
N GLY A 14 24.47 -3.29 -5.13
CA GLY A 14 23.71 -4.21 -5.97
C GLY A 14 24.44 -4.62 -7.24
N PRO A 15 23.88 -5.57 -7.99
CA PRO A 15 24.48 -6.05 -9.24
C PRO A 15 24.41 -4.98 -10.34
N GLU A 16 25.37 -5.00 -11.26
CA GLU A 16 25.28 -4.22 -12.49
C GLU A 16 24.22 -4.78 -13.42
N ILE A 17 23.43 -3.87 -14.02
CA ILE A 17 22.33 -4.16 -14.95
C ILE A 17 22.46 -3.28 -16.21
N LYS A 18 21.83 -3.73 -17.28
CA LYS A 18 21.84 -3.06 -18.59
C LYS A 18 20.72 -2.03 -18.74
N GLY A 19 19.57 -2.23 -18.07
CA GLY A 19 18.49 -1.23 -18.03
C GLY A 19 19.01 0.09 -17.48
N ASP A 20 18.56 1.20 -18.04
CA ASP A 20 19.02 2.53 -17.62
C ASP A 20 18.43 2.95 -16.29
N GLY A 21 17.19 2.54 -15.99
CA GLY A 21 16.54 2.74 -14.71
C GLY A 21 16.04 1.43 -14.11
N ALA A 22 16.15 1.30 -12.78
CA ALA A 22 15.54 0.20 -12.05
C ALA A 22 15.27 0.52 -10.58
N VAL A 23 14.29 -0.17 -10.01
CA VAL A 23 14.06 -0.22 -8.57
C VAL A 23 13.55 -1.60 -8.19
N VAL A 24 13.98 -2.11 -7.04
CA VAL A 24 13.32 -3.25 -6.38
C VAL A 24 12.81 -2.78 -5.03
N VAL A 25 11.53 -3.03 -4.80
CA VAL A 25 10.89 -2.69 -3.53
C VAL A 25 10.29 -3.95 -2.88
N ASP A 26 10.27 -3.96 -1.58
CA ASP A 26 9.44 -4.89 -0.83
C ASP A 26 7.97 -4.49 -1.01
N ALA A 27 7.14 -5.43 -1.47
CA ALA A 27 5.75 -5.15 -1.84
C ALA A 27 4.87 -4.79 -0.62
N ASP A 28 5.18 -5.35 0.54
CA ASP A 28 4.40 -5.17 1.76
C ASP A 28 4.71 -3.80 2.40
N THR A 29 5.98 -3.43 2.50
CA THR A 29 6.43 -2.21 3.18
C THR A 29 6.69 -1.03 2.25
N GLY A 30 7.02 -1.29 0.97
CA GLY A 30 7.48 -0.27 0.03
C GLY A 30 8.96 0.11 0.19
N ASN A 31 9.70 -0.59 1.05
CA ASN A 31 11.13 -0.32 1.25
C ASN A 31 11.93 -0.62 0.00
N ILE A 32 12.84 0.30 -0.34
CA ILE A 32 13.69 0.20 -1.52
C ILE A 32 14.90 -0.67 -1.17
N LEU A 33 15.06 -1.78 -1.89
CA LEU A 33 16.17 -2.73 -1.72
C LEU A 33 17.28 -2.51 -2.73
N PHE A 34 16.95 -2.08 -3.93
CA PHE A 34 17.86 -1.73 -4.99
C PHE A 34 17.34 -0.51 -5.75
N GLU A 35 18.25 0.34 -6.20
CA GLU A 35 17.94 1.50 -7.03
C GLU A 35 19.03 1.78 -8.06
N LYS A 36 18.61 2.21 -9.25
CA LYS A 36 19.44 2.76 -10.30
C LYS A 36 18.64 3.80 -11.05
N ASN A 37 19.04 5.06 -11.05
CA ASN A 37 18.36 6.14 -11.77
C ASN A 37 16.83 6.14 -11.56
N MET A 38 16.37 5.78 -10.36
CA MET A 38 14.95 5.47 -10.12
C MET A 38 14.02 6.67 -10.29
N TYR A 39 14.55 7.89 -10.24
CA TYR A 39 13.81 9.14 -10.43
C TYR A 39 13.98 9.76 -11.82
N GLU A 40 14.79 9.16 -12.70
CA GLU A 40 14.88 9.60 -14.09
C GLU A 40 13.59 9.32 -14.84
N GLN A 41 13.27 10.22 -15.77
CA GLN A 41 12.04 10.12 -16.58
C GLN A 41 12.24 9.12 -17.70
N PHE A 42 11.30 8.19 -17.83
CA PHE A 42 11.22 7.18 -18.88
C PHE A 42 9.81 7.13 -19.48
N TYR A 43 9.70 6.60 -20.68
CA TYR A 43 8.43 6.25 -21.29
C TYR A 43 8.01 4.84 -20.79
N PRO A 44 6.82 4.69 -20.19
CA PRO A 44 6.41 3.42 -19.58
C PRO A 44 6.06 2.33 -20.57
N ALA A 45 5.75 2.66 -21.82
CA ALA A 45 5.16 1.75 -22.77
C ALA A 45 3.95 1.00 -22.12
N SER A 46 3.75 -0.27 -22.43
CA SER A 46 2.62 -1.06 -21.93
C SER A 46 2.65 -1.39 -20.43
N THR A 47 3.69 -1.01 -19.66
CA THR A 47 3.63 -1.08 -18.19
C THR A 47 2.59 -0.10 -17.62
N THR A 48 2.18 0.93 -18.37
CA THR A 48 1.01 1.78 -18.13
C THR A 48 -0.24 0.98 -17.75
N LYS A 49 -0.40 -0.22 -18.32
CA LYS A 49 -1.59 -1.07 -18.13
C LYS A 49 -1.76 -1.59 -16.71
N ILE A 50 -0.72 -1.50 -15.88
CA ILE A 50 -0.84 -1.75 -14.45
C ILE A 50 -1.78 -0.73 -13.83
N LEU A 51 -1.54 0.57 -14.09
CA LEU A 51 -2.42 1.64 -13.60
C LEU A 51 -3.81 1.57 -14.24
N THR A 52 -3.89 1.29 -15.54
CA THR A 52 -5.17 1.13 -16.26
C THR A 52 -6.02 0.05 -15.62
N THR A 53 -5.44 -1.12 -15.34
CA THR A 53 -6.14 -2.24 -14.72
C THR A 53 -6.53 -1.92 -13.28
N LEU A 54 -5.64 -1.32 -12.49
CA LEU A 54 -5.93 -0.90 -11.12
C LEU A 54 -7.12 0.07 -11.06
N VAL A 55 -7.10 1.13 -11.90
CA VAL A 55 -8.19 2.12 -11.95
C VAL A 55 -9.50 1.50 -12.41
N ALA A 56 -9.45 0.55 -13.34
CA ALA A 56 -10.64 -0.17 -13.79
C ALA A 56 -11.23 -1.05 -12.67
N LEU A 57 -10.39 -1.74 -11.91
CA LEU A 57 -10.83 -2.57 -10.77
C LEU A 57 -11.42 -1.74 -9.62
N GLU A 58 -10.91 -0.54 -9.40
CA GLU A 58 -11.39 0.34 -8.32
C GLU A 58 -12.69 1.10 -8.67
N ASN A 59 -12.99 1.30 -9.96
CA ASN A 59 -14.09 2.17 -10.39
C ASN A 59 -15.13 1.46 -11.28
N GLY A 60 -14.91 0.21 -11.67
CA GLY A 60 -15.80 -0.61 -12.50
C GLY A 60 -16.29 -1.85 -11.80
N ASN A 61 -17.24 -2.54 -12.43
CA ASN A 61 -17.69 -3.86 -12.00
C ASN A 61 -17.21 -4.90 -13.01
N LEU A 62 -16.60 -5.99 -12.56
CA LEU A 62 -16.05 -7.03 -13.40
C LEU A 62 -17.08 -7.74 -14.27
N ASP A 63 -18.31 -7.85 -13.77
CA ASP A 63 -19.43 -8.52 -14.46
C ASP A 63 -20.13 -7.61 -15.50
N ASP A 64 -19.82 -6.30 -15.52
CA ASP A 64 -20.39 -5.40 -16.49
C ASP A 64 -20.00 -5.81 -17.90
N VAL A 65 -20.97 -5.82 -18.81
CA VAL A 65 -20.72 -6.06 -20.24
C VAL A 65 -20.48 -4.73 -20.94
N LEU A 66 -19.28 -4.55 -21.46
CA LEU A 66 -18.95 -3.44 -22.33
C LEU A 66 -19.14 -3.81 -23.81
N THR A 67 -19.46 -2.80 -24.62
CA THR A 67 -19.49 -2.93 -26.07
C THR A 67 -18.34 -2.13 -26.67
N VAL A 68 -17.51 -2.78 -27.48
CA VAL A 68 -16.37 -2.14 -28.15
C VAL A 68 -16.85 -1.10 -29.12
N SER A 69 -16.46 0.15 -28.92
CA SER A 69 -16.83 1.26 -29.81
C SER A 69 -16.02 1.27 -31.08
N TYR A 70 -16.50 2.01 -32.08
CA TYR A 70 -15.72 2.33 -33.29
C TYR A 70 -14.36 2.96 -32.96
N ALA A 71 -14.32 3.83 -31.94
CA ALA A 71 -13.09 4.50 -31.52
C ALA A 71 -12.10 3.52 -30.93
N ALA A 72 -12.55 2.65 -30.03
CA ALA A 72 -11.69 1.61 -29.40
C ALA A 72 -11.06 0.71 -30.47
N ASP A 73 -11.81 0.31 -31.47
CA ASP A 73 -11.28 -0.53 -32.55
C ASP A 73 -10.37 0.24 -33.53
N ASN A 74 -10.70 1.48 -33.89
CA ASN A 74 -10.09 2.15 -35.06
C ASN A 74 -9.12 3.30 -34.69
N TYR A 75 -9.22 3.92 -33.52
CA TYR A 75 -8.29 5.00 -33.14
C TYR A 75 -7.00 4.46 -32.52
N VAL A 76 -7.01 3.21 -32.08
CA VAL A 76 -5.82 2.53 -31.64
C VAL A 76 -5.14 1.81 -32.80
N SER A 77 -3.83 2.00 -32.94
CA SER A 77 -3.08 1.45 -34.09
C SER A 77 -3.32 -0.06 -34.25
N LYS A 78 -3.66 -0.47 -35.45
CA LYS A 78 -3.88 -1.87 -35.84
C LYS A 78 -2.58 -2.70 -35.82
N THR A 79 -1.41 -2.06 -35.86
CA THR A 79 -0.09 -2.72 -35.78
C THR A 79 0.46 -2.82 -34.38
N SER A 80 -0.24 -2.24 -33.39
CA SER A 80 0.13 -2.35 -31.97
C SER A 80 -0.44 -3.63 -31.36
N SER A 81 -0.02 -3.96 -30.11
CA SER A 81 -0.53 -5.13 -29.39
C SER A 81 -2.05 -5.06 -29.22
N ARG A 82 -2.75 -6.12 -29.57
CA ARG A 82 -4.21 -6.22 -29.51
C ARG A 82 -4.61 -7.62 -29.03
N MET A 83 -5.70 -7.72 -28.28
CA MET A 83 -6.33 -9.01 -28.01
C MET A 83 -7.31 -9.42 -29.13
N GLY A 84 -7.58 -8.52 -30.08
CA GLY A 84 -8.38 -8.78 -31.27
C GLY A 84 -9.87 -8.45 -31.14
N LEU A 85 -10.22 -7.55 -30.23
CA LEU A 85 -11.59 -7.02 -30.16
C LEU A 85 -11.92 -6.13 -31.35
N THR A 86 -13.17 -6.19 -31.79
CA THR A 86 -13.69 -5.43 -32.95
C THR A 86 -14.94 -4.64 -32.56
N GLU A 87 -15.25 -3.58 -33.35
CA GLU A 87 -16.43 -2.75 -33.11
C GLU A 87 -17.72 -3.58 -32.96
N GLY A 88 -18.53 -3.26 -31.95
CA GLY A 88 -19.78 -3.94 -31.62
C GLY A 88 -19.61 -5.29 -30.93
N GLU A 89 -18.38 -5.69 -30.62
CA GLU A 89 -18.11 -6.86 -29.80
C GLU A 89 -18.46 -6.61 -28.33
N GLN A 90 -19.05 -7.60 -27.69
CA GLN A 90 -19.46 -7.55 -26.30
C GLN A 90 -18.62 -8.49 -25.47
N VAL A 91 -18.00 -7.96 -24.43
CA VAL A 91 -17.17 -8.70 -23.46
C VAL A 91 -17.41 -8.17 -22.08
N THR A 92 -17.17 -8.97 -21.03
CA THR A 92 -17.17 -8.44 -19.66
C THR A 92 -15.94 -7.60 -19.40
N VAL A 93 -16.00 -6.71 -18.40
CA VAL A 93 -14.84 -5.98 -17.92
C VAL A 93 -13.73 -6.94 -17.53
N GLU A 94 -14.05 -8.04 -16.81
CA GLU A 94 -13.06 -9.07 -16.44
C GLU A 94 -12.34 -9.63 -17.69
N GLN A 95 -13.07 -10.03 -18.72
CA GLN A 95 -12.50 -10.56 -19.95
C GLN A 95 -11.59 -9.56 -20.64
N ALA A 96 -11.99 -8.29 -20.69
CA ALA A 96 -11.18 -7.22 -21.24
C ALA A 96 -9.89 -7.00 -20.43
N LEU A 97 -9.95 -7.07 -19.09
CA LEU A 97 -8.77 -6.92 -18.23
C LEU A 97 -7.77 -8.08 -18.40
N TYR A 98 -8.24 -9.32 -18.59
CA TYR A 98 -7.37 -10.43 -18.99
C TYR A 98 -6.67 -10.13 -20.32
N GLY A 99 -7.39 -9.63 -21.33
CA GLY A 99 -6.79 -9.24 -22.60
C GLY A 99 -5.79 -8.09 -22.48
N ILE A 100 -6.06 -7.13 -21.60
CA ILE A 100 -5.16 -6.01 -21.31
C ILE A 100 -3.85 -6.50 -20.69
N MET A 101 -3.93 -7.38 -19.69
CA MET A 101 -2.74 -7.80 -18.97
C MET A 101 -1.96 -8.89 -19.70
N LEU A 102 -2.62 -9.88 -20.29
CA LEU A 102 -1.97 -11.01 -20.94
C LEU A 102 -1.46 -10.66 -22.34
N GLU A 103 -2.36 -10.22 -23.24
CA GLU A 103 -2.06 -9.90 -24.65
C GLU A 103 -1.62 -8.46 -24.85
N SER A 104 -1.61 -7.66 -23.79
CA SER A 104 -1.32 -6.22 -23.89
C SER A 104 -2.29 -5.46 -24.83
N GLY A 105 -3.58 -5.88 -24.87
CA GLY A 105 -4.61 -5.37 -25.77
C GLY A 105 -4.85 -3.86 -25.63
N ASN A 106 -4.39 -3.07 -26.59
CA ASN A 106 -4.52 -1.61 -26.54
C ASN A 106 -5.97 -1.17 -26.77
N GLU A 107 -6.70 -1.79 -27.71
CA GLU A 107 -8.11 -1.54 -27.95
C GLU A 107 -8.97 -1.88 -26.74
N ALA A 108 -8.60 -2.92 -26.00
CA ALA A 108 -9.29 -3.31 -24.78
C ALA A 108 -9.13 -2.22 -23.69
N THR A 109 -7.93 -1.59 -23.56
CA THR A 109 -7.76 -0.47 -22.61
C THR A 109 -8.64 0.72 -22.96
N TYR A 110 -8.83 0.98 -24.25
CA TYR A 110 -9.68 2.06 -24.72
C TYR A 110 -11.16 1.76 -24.40
N ALA A 111 -11.63 0.54 -24.72
CA ALA A 111 -13.00 0.12 -24.44
C ALA A 111 -13.34 0.13 -22.95
N VAL A 112 -12.44 -0.40 -22.10
CA VAL A 112 -12.58 -0.33 -20.63
C VAL A 112 -12.56 1.13 -20.16
N GLY A 113 -11.68 1.95 -20.72
CA GLY A 113 -11.59 3.38 -20.40
C GLY A 113 -12.88 4.15 -20.72
N GLU A 114 -13.51 3.89 -21.86
CA GLU A 114 -14.81 4.48 -22.19
C GLU A 114 -15.92 4.01 -21.26
N HIS A 115 -15.94 2.72 -20.91
CA HIS A 115 -16.96 2.15 -20.05
C HIS A 115 -16.86 2.70 -18.62
N VAL A 116 -15.69 2.59 -17.99
CA VAL A 116 -15.46 2.96 -16.59
C VAL A 116 -15.42 4.48 -16.42
N GLY A 117 -14.69 5.17 -17.28
CA GLY A 117 -14.50 6.63 -17.22
C GLY A 117 -15.63 7.44 -17.87
N LYS A 118 -16.67 6.76 -18.45
CA LYS A 118 -17.74 7.34 -19.28
C LYS A 118 -17.22 8.05 -20.55
N SER A 119 -15.93 8.14 -20.70
CA SER A 119 -15.18 8.55 -21.87
C SER A 119 -13.71 8.24 -21.65
N ILE A 120 -12.93 8.10 -22.73
CA ILE A 120 -11.48 7.89 -22.59
C ILE A 120 -10.81 9.08 -21.88
N ALA A 121 -11.24 10.32 -22.12
CA ALA A 121 -10.73 11.49 -21.42
C ALA A 121 -11.08 11.48 -19.91
N GLY A 122 -12.26 11.00 -19.55
CA GLY A 122 -12.66 10.79 -18.15
C GLY A 122 -11.79 9.75 -17.47
N PHE A 123 -11.50 8.65 -18.15
CA PHE A 123 -10.64 7.58 -17.63
C PHE A 123 -9.18 8.04 -17.43
N ILE A 124 -8.62 8.79 -18.38
CA ILE A 124 -7.27 9.37 -18.25
C ILE A 124 -7.19 10.30 -17.03
N LYS A 125 -8.26 11.08 -16.76
CA LYS A 125 -8.33 11.89 -15.52
C LYS A 125 -8.34 11.01 -14.28
N LEU A 126 -9.05 9.88 -14.28
CA LEU A 126 -9.02 8.91 -13.15
C LEU A 126 -7.61 8.35 -12.96
N MET A 127 -6.91 7.98 -14.05
CA MET A 127 -5.53 7.48 -13.99
C MET A 127 -4.58 8.50 -13.35
N ASN A 128 -4.58 9.74 -13.83
CA ASN A 128 -3.70 10.78 -13.27
C ASN A 128 -4.06 11.16 -11.84
N ARG A 129 -5.36 11.16 -11.49
CA ARG A 129 -5.79 11.33 -10.10
C ARG A 129 -5.26 10.21 -9.21
N LYS A 130 -5.40 8.95 -9.63
CA LYS A 130 -4.88 7.80 -8.88
C LYS A 130 -3.36 7.85 -8.73
N ALA A 131 -2.63 8.17 -9.79
CA ALA A 131 -1.19 8.33 -9.72
C ALA A 131 -0.80 9.41 -8.67
N LYS A 132 -1.49 10.54 -8.65
CA LYS A 132 -1.27 11.60 -7.65
C LYS A 132 -1.60 11.14 -6.23
N GLU A 133 -2.71 10.43 -6.03
CA GLU A 133 -3.11 9.85 -4.74
C GLU A 133 -2.06 8.87 -4.20
N LEU A 134 -1.38 8.14 -5.08
CA LEU A 134 -0.28 7.23 -4.74
C LEU A 134 1.06 7.94 -4.48
N GLY A 135 1.14 9.26 -4.64
CA GLY A 135 2.38 10.02 -4.45
C GLY A 135 3.30 10.04 -5.68
N CYS A 136 2.80 9.73 -6.87
CA CYS A 136 3.57 9.83 -8.11
C CYS A 136 3.77 11.30 -8.49
N GLU A 137 4.97 11.81 -8.31
CA GLU A 137 5.30 13.21 -8.58
C GLU A 137 5.97 13.44 -9.94
N ARG A 138 6.45 12.35 -10.56
CA ARG A 138 7.25 12.38 -11.79
C ARG A 138 6.59 11.62 -12.93
N SER A 139 5.25 11.51 -12.91
CA SER A 139 4.48 10.75 -13.87
C SER A 139 3.31 11.55 -14.42
N HIS A 140 3.06 11.36 -15.70
CA HIS A 140 1.86 11.83 -16.37
C HIS A 140 1.40 10.81 -17.40
N PHE A 141 0.12 10.52 -17.42
CA PHE A 141 -0.50 9.53 -18.32
C PHE A 141 -1.40 10.24 -19.32
N ALA A 142 -0.98 10.27 -20.59
CA ALA A 142 -1.73 10.88 -21.70
C ALA A 142 -2.71 9.90 -22.34
N ASN A 143 -2.53 8.59 -22.13
CA ASN A 143 -3.39 7.54 -22.68
C ASN A 143 -3.46 6.32 -21.76
N SER A 144 -4.38 5.39 -22.06
CA SER A 144 -4.62 4.19 -21.23
C SER A 144 -3.77 2.98 -21.63
N HIS A 145 -3.05 3.03 -22.74
CA HIS A 145 -2.37 1.86 -23.32
C HIS A 145 -0.86 1.90 -23.30
N GLY A 146 -0.26 3.09 -23.18
CA GLY A 146 1.19 3.26 -23.13
C GLY A 146 1.87 3.40 -24.51
N LEU A 147 1.12 3.60 -25.60
CA LEU A 147 1.74 4.02 -26.86
C LEU A 147 2.39 5.39 -26.66
N HIS A 148 3.48 5.61 -27.38
CA HIS A 148 4.31 6.80 -27.20
C HIS A 148 3.53 8.11 -27.40
N ASP A 149 3.75 9.00 -26.48
CA ASP A 149 3.34 10.39 -26.45
C ASP A 149 4.36 11.13 -25.59
N GLU A 150 4.76 12.34 -25.97
CA GLU A 150 5.78 13.10 -25.22
C GLU A 150 5.32 13.44 -23.81
N ASP A 151 4.00 13.60 -23.61
CA ASP A 151 3.38 13.85 -22.31
C ASP A 151 3.04 12.56 -21.53
N HIS A 152 3.44 11.38 -22.03
CA HIS A 152 3.18 10.09 -21.40
C HIS A 152 4.45 9.51 -20.81
N TYR A 153 4.75 9.82 -19.55
CA TYR A 153 6.01 9.48 -18.90
C TYR A 153 5.83 9.06 -17.45
N THR A 154 6.84 8.39 -16.92
CA THR A 154 6.94 7.96 -15.52
C THR A 154 8.42 7.85 -15.11
N CYS A 155 8.67 7.46 -13.86
CA CYS A 155 9.98 6.99 -13.41
C CYS A 155 9.85 5.63 -12.72
N CYS A 156 10.97 4.93 -12.47
CA CYS A 156 10.93 3.60 -11.84
C CYS A 156 10.28 3.65 -10.45
N TYR A 157 10.57 4.69 -9.68
CA TYR A 157 9.99 4.87 -8.36
C TYR A 157 8.47 5.03 -8.40
N ASP A 158 7.95 5.95 -9.21
CA ASP A 158 6.49 6.15 -9.33
C ASP A 158 5.79 4.90 -9.85
N LEU A 159 6.40 4.22 -10.83
CA LEU A 159 5.85 2.95 -11.34
C LEU A 159 5.85 1.86 -10.27
N SER A 160 6.81 1.87 -9.33
CA SER A 160 6.82 0.95 -8.19
C SER A 160 5.70 1.25 -7.19
N LEU A 161 5.35 2.52 -6.97
CA LEU A 161 4.20 2.91 -6.14
C LEU A 161 2.88 2.41 -6.74
N ILE A 162 2.73 2.59 -8.07
CA ILE A 162 1.57 2.08 -8.82
C ILE A 162 1.51 0.56 -8.75
N ALA A 163 2.64 -0.11 -8.99
CA ALA A 163 2.72 -1.57 -8.95
C ALA A 163 2.43 -2.12 -7.54
N ARG A 164 2.89 -1.43 -6.49
CA ARG A 164 2.60 -1.80 -5.11
C ARG A 164 1.12 -1.63 -4.76
N ALA A 165 0.48 -0.56 -5.18
CA ALA A 165 -0.96 -0.38 -5.00
C ALA A 165 -1.75 -1.48 -5.74
N ALA A 166 -1.34 -1.83 -6.96
CA ALA A 166 -1.94 -2.92 -7.70
C ALA A 166 -1.74 -4.29 -7.03
N TYR A 167 -0.57 -4.54 -6.43
CA TYR A 167 -0.28 -5.75 -5.66
C TYR A 167 -1.26 -5.98 -4.49
N GLN A 168 -1.75 -4.93 -3.86
CA GLN A 168 -2.71 -5.02 -2.76
C GLN A 168 -4.12 -5.44 -3.22
N ASN A 169 -4.39 -5.45 -4.53
CA ASN A 169 -5.67 -5.88 -5.08
C ASN A 169 -5.61 -7.36 -5.50
N PRO A 170 -6.35 -8.27 -4.83
CA PRO A 170 -6.31 -9.70 -5.13
C PRO A 170 -6.74 -10.05 -6.57
N GLU A 171 -7.73 -9.34 -7.13
CA GLU A 171 -8.19 -9.58 -8.50
C GLU A 171 -7.12 -9.12 -9.51
N PHE A 172 -6.40 -8.02 -9.24
CA PHE A 172 -5.27 -7.64 -10.05
C PHE A 172 -4.20 -8.75 -10.06
N MET A 173 -3.82 -9.26 -8.91
CA MET A 173 -2.81 -10.33 -8.81
C MET A 173 -3.26 -11.63 -9.46
N LYS A 174 -4.54 -11.98 -9.35
CA LYS A 174 -5.14 -13.12 -10.07
C LYS A 174 -4.99 -12.95 -11.59
N ILE A 175 -5.38 -11.80 -12.12
CA ILE A 175 -5.33 -11.51 -13.57
C ILE A 175 -3.89 -11.50 -14.05
N THR A 176 -3.00 -10.71 -13.44
CA THR A 176 -1.62 -10.54 -13.89
C THR A 176 -0.78 -11.82 -13.76
N GLY A 177 -1.10 -12.68 -12.77
CA GLY A 177 -0.42 -13.95 -12.53
C GLY A 177 -0.89 -15.12 -13.42
N THR A 178 -1.97 -14.91 -14.18
CA THR A 178 -2.51 -15.95 -15.08
C THR A 178 -1.63 -16.13 -16.30
N ALA A 179 -1.16 -17.35 -16.54
CA ALA A 179 -0.33 -17.68 -17.72
C ALA A 179 -1.16 -17.80 -19.00
N PHE A 180 -2.33 -18.45 -18.91
CA PHE A 180 -3.25 -18.72 -20.02
C PHE A 180 -4.68 -18.51 -19.54
N TYR A 181 -5.46 -17.74 -20.28
CA TYR A 181 -6.88 -17.51 -20.01
C TYR A 181 -7.74 -18.03 -21.13
N ASN A 182 -8.70 -18.89 -20.83
CA ASN A 182 -9.67 -19.42 -21.81
C ASN A 182 -10.77 -18.37 -22.02
N MET A 183 -10.58 -17.48 -22.98
CA MET A 183 -11.55 -16.50 -23.40
C MET A 183 -12.72 -17.20 -24.06
N PRO A 184 -13.96 -17.12 -23.53
CA PRO A 184 -15.12 -17.73 -24.16
C PRO A 184 -15.46 -17.06 -25.50
N ALA A 185 -16.31 -17.69 -26.29
CA ALA A 185 -16.83 -17.08 -27.50
C ALA A 185 -17.63 -15.81 -27.16
N THR A 186 -17.51 -14.81 -28.04
CA THR A 186 -18.27 -13.57 -27.97
C THR A 186 -19.34 -13.53 -29.07
N ASN A 187 -20.03 -12.42 -29.21
CA ASN A 187 -20.94 -12.20 -30.38
C ASN A 187 -20.18 -11.99 -31.68
N LYS A 188 -18.85 -11.93 -31.70
CA LYS A 188 -18.02 -11.65 -32.87
C LYS A 188 -16.92 -12.69 -33.11
N HIS A 189 -16.44 -13.36 -32.10
CA HIS A 189 -15.31 -14.28 -32.19
C HIS A 189 -15.61 -15.62 -31.50
N GLU A 190 -15.04 -16.69 -32.02
CA GLU A 190 -14.98 -18.00 -31.37
C GLU A 190 -14.12 -17.95 -30.09
N ALA A 191 -14.30 -18.95 -29.23
CA ALA A 191 -13.46 -19.07 -28.03
C ALA A 191 -11.98 -19.18 -28.40
N LYS A 192 -11.12 -18.53 -27.63
CA LYS A 192 -9.67 -18.53 -27.84
C LYS A 192 -8.91 -18.52 -26.52
N ILE A 193 -7.63 -18.87 -26.61
CA ILE A 193 -6.72 -18.80 -25.46
C ILE A 193 -5.93 -17.49 -25.56
N LEU A 194 -5.98 -16.68 -24.48
CA LEU A 194 -5.09 -15.53 -24.32
C LEU A 194 -3.84 -15.99 -23.57
N THR A 195 -2.68 -15.59 -24.07
CA THR A 195 -1.38 -16.00 -23.49
C THR A 195 -0.68 -14.81 -22.87
N ASN A 196 -0.20 -14.97 -21.65
CA ASN A 196 0.55 -13.92 -20.99
C ASN A 196 1.89 -13.69 -21.70
N HIS A 197 2.16 -12.46 -22.10
CA HIS A 197 3.42 -12.08 -22.75
C HIS A 197 4.62 -12.05 -21.78
N HIS A 198 4.39 -12.18 -20.47
CA HIS A 198 5.45 -12.20 -19.48
C HIS A 198 6.15 -13.57 -19.47
N TRP A 199 7.40 -13.61 -19.95
CA TRP A 199 8.15 -14.87 -20.16
C TRP A 199 8.35 -15.70 -18.90
N PHE A 200 8.46 -15.05 -17.72
CA PHE A 200 8.58 -15.78 -16.45
C PHE A 200 7.31 -16.56 -16.09
N LEU A 201 6.15 -16.15 -16.62
CA LEU A 201 4.85 -16.74 -16.33
C LEU A 201 4.40 -17.75 -17.39
N ASN A 202 4.67 -17.47 -18.67
CA ASN A 202 4.22 -18.33 -19.78
C ASN A 202 5.13 -19.52 -20.09
N GLY A 203 6.26 -19.62 -19.37
CA GLY A 203 7.22 -20.72 -19.51
C GLY A 203 8.36 -20.48 -20.51
N THR A 204 8.39 -19.34 -21.21
CA THR A 204 9.47 -19.03 -22.18
C THR A 204 10.83 -18.91 -21.47
N GLN A 205 10.87 -18.22 -20.33
CA GLN A 205 12.03 -18.15 -19.43
C GLN A 205 11.58 -18.35 -17.99
N LYS A 206 11.15 -19.57 -17.65
CA LYS A 206 10.55 -19.86 -16.35
C LYS A 206 11.38 -19.29 -15.18
N TYR A 207 10.70 -18.53 -14.31
CA TYR A 207 11.20 -18.09 -13.02
C TYR A 207 10.17 -18.44 -11.96
N GLU A 208 10.47 -19.46 -11.17
CA GLU A 208 9.51 -20.11 -10.26
C GLU A 208 8.92 -19.19 -9.18
N TYR A 209 9.64 -18.09 -8.88
CA TYR A 209 9.19 -17.11 -7.88
C TYR A 209 8.29 -16.02 -8.44
N ALA A 210 8.18 -15.89 -9.77
CA ALA A 210 7.33 -14.87 -10.38
C ALA A 210 5.85 -15.18 -10.15
N THR A 211 5.11 -14.19 -9.66
CA THR A 211 3.68 -14.29 -9.35
C THR A 211 2.80 -13.40 -10.22
N GLY A 212 3.39 -12.54 -11.04
CA GLY A 212 2.69 -11.60 -11.91
C GLY A 212 3.65 -10.62 -12.57
N GLY A 213 3.13 -9.74 -13.38
CA GLY A 213 3.91 -8.67 -13.98
C GLY A 213 3.33 -8.08 -15.25
N LYS A 214 4.07 -7.14 -15.84
CA LYS A 214 3.70 -6.53 -17.13
C LYS A 214 4.93 -6.14 -17.91
N THR A 215 4.93 -6.50 -19.20
CA THR A 215 5.93 -6.13 -20.19
C THR A 215 5.56 -4.79 -20.86
N GLY A 216 6.56 -4.05 -21.32
CA GLY A 216 6.38 -2.84 -22.13
C GLY A 216 7.49 -2.68 -23.15
N ALA A 217 7.15 -2.27 -24.37
CA ALA A 217 8.13 -1.89 -25.38
C ALA A 217 7.55 -0.89 -26.38
N THR A 218 8.32 0.12 -26.70
CA THR A 218 8.18 0.99 -27.87
C THR A 218 9.60 1.38 -28.31
N THR A 219 9.74 1.94 -29.51
CA THR A 219 11.04 2.42 -29.97
C THR A 219 11.67 3.42 -29.01
N GLN A 220 10.86 4.31 -28.42
CA GLN A 220 11.32 5.35 -27.49
C GLN A 220 11.53 4.85 -26.07
N ALA A 221 10.72 3.88 -25.63
CA ALA A 221 10.81 3.33 -24.28
C ALA A 221 11.91 2.27 -24.13
N GLY A 222 12.44 1.73 -25.23
CA GLY A 222 13.20 0.48 -25.13
C GLY A 222 12.33 -0.64 -24.55
N TYR A 223 12.91 -1.51 -23.76
CA TYR A 223 12.21 -2.61 -23.13
C TYR A 223 12.06 -2.36 -21.62
N ALA A 224 10.84 -2.51 -21.14
CA ALA A 224 10.48 -2.32 -19.73
C ALA A 224 9.77 -3.55 -19.18
N LEU A 225 10.01 -3.85 -17.91
CA LEU A 225 9.44 -5.00 -17.22
C LEU A 225 9.12 -4.67 -15.78
N VAL A 226 7.90 -4.97 -15.36
CA VAL A 226 7.51 -5.03 -13.95
C VAL A 226 7.27 -6.49 -13.62
N THR A 227 7.89 -7.00 -12.56
CA THR A 227 7.73 -8.38 -12.10
C THR A 227 7.39 -8.40 -10.61
N TYR A 228 6.31 -9.07 -10.26
CA TYR A 228 5.98 -9.45 -8.89
C TYR A 228 6.57 -10.83 -8.62
N ALA A 229 7.25 -10.98 -7.50
CA ALA A 229 7.88 -12.25 -7.16
C ALA A 229 7.76 -12.54 -5.66
N ARG A 230 7.66 -13.85 -5.31
CA ARG A 230 7.58 -14.31 -3.94
C ARG A 230 8.53 -15.47 -3.68
N LYS A 231 9.35 -15.36 -2.64
CA LYS A 231 10.26 -16.39 -2.16
C LYS A 231 10.41 -16.31 -0.66
N ASP A 232 10.27 -17.42 0.07
CA ASP A 232 10.51 -17.53 1.51
C ASP A 232 9.80 -16.45 2.36
N GLY A 233 8.54 -16.16 2.01
CA GLY A 233 7.72 -15.16 2.71
C GLY A 233 8.02 -13.70 2.33
N LYS A 234 9.04 -13.41 1.53
CA LYS A 234 9.34 -12.08 0.98
C LYS A 234 8.56 -11.87 -0.32
N ASN A 235 7.89 -10.72 -0.44
CA ASN A 235 7.17 -10.29 -1.62
C ASN A 235 7.89 -9.10 -2.24
N LEU A 236 8.41 -9.24 -3.45
CA LEU A 236 9.20 -8.21 -4.12
C LEU A 236 8.54 -7.74 -5.41
N ILE A 237 8.76 -6.47 -5.72
CA ILE A 237 8.40 -5.86 -7.00
C ILE A 237 9.68 -5.33 -7.64
N SER A 238 10.03 -5.86 -8.82
CA SER A 238 11.11 -5.37 -9.65
C SER A 238 10.56 -4.53 -10.79
N VAL A 239 11.05 -3.33 -10.96
CA VAL A 239 10.80 -2.44 -12.11
C VAL A 239 12.13 -2.21 -12.81
N VAL A 240 12.21 -2.58 -14.09
CA VAL A 240 13.37 -2.30 -14.95
C VAL A 240 12.88 -1.56 -16.18
N MET A 241 13.50 -0.45 -16.50
CA MET A 241 13.11 0.42 -17.63
C MET A 241 14.28 0.70 -18.55
N HIS A 242 13.94 0.91 -19.81
CA HIS A 242 14.85 1.29 -20.90
C HIS A 242 16.03 0.31 -21.04
N ALA A 243 15.74 -1.00 -21.02
CA ALA A 243 16.74 -2.02 -21.35
C ALA A 243 16.91 -2.13 -22.89
N PRO A 244 18.09 -2.57 -23.39
CA PRO A 244 18.34 -2.66 -24.82
C PRO A 244 17.56 -3.75 -25.56
N THR A 245 17.28 -4.88 -24.88
CA THR A 245 16.61 -6.04 -25.47
C THR A 245 15.68 -6.73 -24.48
N TRP A 246 14.80 -7.60 -24.96
CA TRP A 246 13.98 -8.46 -24.12
C TRP A 246 14.83 -9.36 -23.23
N ASP A 247 15.86 -9.98 -23.76
CA ASP A 247 16.76 -10.84 -22.96
C ASP A 247 17.43 -10.06 -21.83
N ASP A 248 17.86 -8.82 -22.10
CA ASP A 248 18.49 -7.96 -21.10
C ASP A 248 17.52 -7.58 -19.98
N VAL A 249 16.29 -7.15 -20.29
CA VAL A 249 15.32 -6.72 -19.27
C VAL A 249 14.92 -7.90 -18.35
N TYR A 250 14.79 -9.11 -18.91
CA TYR A 250 14.51 -10.31 -18.13
C TYR A 250 15.71 -10.78 -17.32
N ALA A 251 16.92 -10.74 -17.89
CA ALA A 251 18.15 -11.06 -17.17
C ALA A 251 18.37 -10.10 -15.99
N ASP A 252 18.14 -8.79 -16.20
CA ASP A 252 18.25 -7.77 -15.17
C ASP A 252 17.22 -7.97 -14.06
N SER A 253 15.95 -8.17 -14.43
CA SER A 253 14.88 -8.39 -13.46
C SER A 253 15.15 -9.63 -12.59
N ARG A 254 15.56 -10.75 -13.19
CA ARG A 254 15.94 -11.97 -12.46
C ARG A 254 17.12 -11.71 -11.53
N LYS A 255 18.18 -11.12 -12.03
CA LYS A 255 19.39 -10.82 -11.26
C LYS A 255 19.10 -9.93 -10.05
N LEU A 256 18.23 -8.93 -10.22
CA LEU A 256 17.84 -8.02 -9.15
C LEU A 256 16.97 -8.72 -8.10
N LEU A 257 16.00 -9.53 -8.53
CA LEU A 257 15.15 -10.30 -7.63
C LEU A 257 15.95 -11.33 -6.84
N ASP A 258 16.81 -12.12 -7.51
CA ASP A 258 17.67 -13.11 -6.85
C ASP A 258 18.60 -12.42 -5.85
N TYR A 259 19.23 -11.30 -6.24
CA TYR A 259 20.05 -10.50 -5.33
C TYR A 259 19.28 -10.06 -4.08
N CYS A 260 18.07 -9.51 -4.24
CA CYS A 260 17.28 -9.05 -3.10
C CYS A 260 16.76 -10.20 -2.24
N PHE A 261 16.40 -11.34 -2.82
CA PHE A 261 16.00 -12.54 -2.06
C PHE A 261 17.14 -13.11 -1.24
N ASP A 262 18.33 -13.14 -1.78
CA ASP A 262 19.47 -13.84 -1.19
C ASP A 262 20.28 -12.96 -0.21
N HIS A 263 20.15 -11.63 -0.31
CA HIS A 263 20.97 -10.69 0.46
C HIS A 263 20.21 -9.81 1.43
N PHE A 264 18.89 -9.96 1.52
CA PHE A 264 18.08 -9.20 2.46
C PHE A 264 17.30 -10.16 3.37
N VAL A 265 17.17 -9.78 4.63
CA VAL A 265 16.39 -10.48 5.64
C VAL A 265 15.26 -9.61 6.13
N SER A 266 14.12 -10.24 6.39
CA SER A 266 12.92 -9.56 6.89
C SER A 266 12.73 -9.93 8.35
N TYR A 267 12.51 -8.92 9.19
CA TYR A 267 12.18 -9.07 10.60
C TYR A 267 10.80 -8.49 10.87
N ARG A 268 10.00 -9.17 11.62
CA ARG A 268 8.73 -8.64 12.09
C ARG A 268 8.97 -7.65 13.23
N MET A 269 8.33 -6.50 13.19
CA MET A 269 8.50 -5.46 14.22
C MET A 269 7.98 -5.88 15.58
N ASP A 270 6.96 -6.75 15.62
CA ASP A 270 6.43 -7.32 16.86
C ASP A 270 7.37 -8.36 17.51
N GLU A 271 8.29 -8.92 16.76
CA GLU A 271 9.32 -9.86 17.26
C GLU A 271 10.58 -9.14 17.77
N ILE A 272 10.95 -8.01 17.14
CA ILE A 272 12.20 -7.29 17.45
C ILE A 272 12.05 -6.38 18.66
N GLY A 273 10.86 -5.97 19.03
CA GLY A 273 10.71 -4.85 19.93
C GLY A 273 9.55 -4.91 20.92
N ARG A 274 9.10 -6.06 21.38
CA ARG A 274 8.16 -6.10 22.52
C ARG A 274 8.71 -5.34 23.74
N ASP A 275 10.02 -5.36 23.97
CA ASP A 275 10.65 -4.67 25.09
C ASP A 275 11.02 -3.21 24.79
N GLU A 276 11.19 -2.83 23.50
CA GLU A 276 11.55 -1.47 23.08
C GLU A 276 10.36 -0.63 22.65
N LEU A 277 9.28 -1.26 22.16
CA LEU A 277 7.98 -0.63 21.92
C LEU A 277 7.21 -0.53 23.25
N ARG A 278 7.81 0.06 24.26
CA ARG A 278 7.08 0.42 25.46
C ARG A 278 6.11 1.55 25.13
N PHE A 279 4.96 1.18 24.55
CA PHE A 279 3.77 1.95 24.91
C PHE A 279 3.64 1.84 26.42
N PRO A 280 3.39 2.93 27.15
CA PRO A 280 3.07 2.81 28.56
C PRO A 280 2.00 1.74 28.73
N SER A 281 2.10 0.97 29.79
CA SER A 281 1.22 -0.17 30.10
C SER A 281 -0.28 0.14 30.10
N CYS A 282 -0.66 1.41 30.08
CA CYS A 282 -2.04 1.83 29.90
C CYS A 282 -2.64 1.49 28.50
N PHE A 283 -1.80 1.20 27.52
CA PHE A 283 -2.25 0.73 26.21
C PHE A 283 -2.22 -0.79 26.03
N ASP A 284 -1.52 -1.49 26.92
CA ASP A 284 -1.35 -2.94 26.83
C ASP A 284 -2.58 -3.71 27.33
N TYR A 285 -3.47 -3.04 28.07
CA TYR A 285 -4.62 -3.70 28.69
C TYR A 285 -5.79 -2.74 28.90
N SER A 286 -6.97 -3.10 28.39
CA SER A 286 -8.21 -2.42 28.71
C SER A 286 -9.07 -3.27 29.63
N PRO A 287 -9.09 -2.99 30.94
CA PRO A 287 -9.94 -3.72 31.87
C PRO A 287 -11.43 -3.46 31.70
N ALA A 288 -11.82 -2.51 30.84
CA ALA A 288 -13.21 -2.30 30.43
C ALA A 288 -13.78 -3.48 29.63
N PHE A 289 -12.91 -4.36 29.15
CA PHE A 289 -13.27 -5.54 28.36
C PHE A 289 -12.48 -6.74 28.89
N PRO A 290 -12.94 -7.36 30.00
CA PRO A 290 -12.24 -8.48 30.60
C PRO A 290 -12.06 -9.69 29.67
N ASP A 291 -12.82 -9.72 28.58
CA ASP A 291 -12.75 -10.76 27.55
C ASP A 291 -11.90 -10.34 26.33
N GLN A 292 -11.33 -9.13 26.32
CA GLN A 292 -10.39 -8.69 25.27
C GLN A 292 -8.96 -8.83 25.76
N GLU A 293 -8.27 -9.82 25.26
CA GLU A 293 -6.82 -10.03 25.48
C GLU A 293 -5.95 -9.01 24.73
N ASP A 294 -6.56 -8.12 23.93
CA ASP A 294 -5.85 -7.27 22.98
C ASP A 294 -5.72 -5.80 23.44
N PRO A 295 -4.55 -5.18 23.30
CA PRO A 295 -4.30 -3.78 23.64
C PRO A 295 -5.15 -2.83 22.77
N ILE A 296 -5.55 -1.67 23.32
CA ILE A 296 -6.35 -0.64 22.61
C ILE A 296 -5.55 0.01 21.48
N VAL A 297 -4.24 0.18 21.69
CA VAL A 297 -3.32 0.72 20.67
C VAL A 297 -2.35 -0.37 20.27
N LYS A 298 -2.33 -0.69 18.99
CA LYS A 298 -1.46 -1.70 18.41
C LYS A 298 -0.67 -1.11 17.27
N ILE A 299 0.42 -1.77 16.97
CA ILE A 299 1.06 -1.66 15.67
C ILE A 299 0.19 -2.44 14.67
N SER A 300 -0.15 -1.81 13.55
CA SER A 300 -0.91 -2.46 12.48
C SER A 300 -0.16 -3.71 11.99
N GLY A 301 -0.76 -4.84 12.17
CA GLY A 301 -0.55 -6.20 11.68
C GLY A 301 0.86 -6.65 11.31
N SER A 302 1.40 -6.26 10.20
CA SER A 302 2.56 -6.89 9.57
C SER A 302 3.76 -5.96 9.41
N GLY A 303 3.94 -4.98 10.31
CA GLY A 303 5.11 -4.13 10.25
C GLY A 303 6.39 -4.97 10.14
N THR A 304 7.10 -4.81 9.03
CA THR A 304 8.31 -5.56 8.73
C THR A 304 9.46 -4.60 8.55
N ILE A 305 10.62 -4.96 9.06
CA ILE A 305 11.90 -4.32 8.75
C ILE A 305 12.62 -5.22 7.77
N ILE A 306 13.09 -4.68 6.66
CA ILE A 306 13.89 -5.41 5.71
C ILE A 306 15.28 -4.75 5.60
N ILE A 307 16.32 -5.53 5.86
CA ILE A 307 17.71 -5.06 5.92
C ILE A 307 18.62 -6.07 5.22
N PRO A 308 19.81 -5.63 4.77
CA PRO A 308 20.83 -6.55 4.26
C PRO A 308 21.20 -7.59 5.31
N ASP A 309 21.43 -8.83 4.86
CA ASP A 309 21.90 -9.90 5.73
C ASP A 309 23.22 -9.54 6.41
N GLY A 310 23.32 -9.83 7.71
CA GLY A 310 24.48 -9.48 8.53
C GLY A 310 24.53 -8.03 9.02
N PHE A 311 23.50 -7.23 8.76
CA PHE A 311 23.40 -5.88 9.35
C PHE A 311 22.93 -5.93 10.79
N ASP A 312 23.55 -5.08 11.61
CA ASP A 312 23.22 -4.93 13.02
C ASP A 312 21.99 -4.03 13.18
N ILE A 313 20.84 -4.64 13.43
CA ILE A 313 19.55 -3.93 13.59
C ILE A 313 19.56 -2.97 14.79
N SER A 314 20.42 -3.16 15.78
CA SER A 314 20.53 -2.25 16.93
C SER A 314 20.97 -0.84 16.54
N LYS A 315 21.54 -0.67 15.32
CA LYS A 315 21.91 0.63 14.75
C LYS A 315 20.77 1.33 14.04
N ALA A 316 19.62 0.67 13.87
CA ALA A 316 18.44 1.30 13.28
C ALA A 316 17.88 2.39 14.20
N LYS A 317 17.61 3.56 13.63
CA LYS A 317 16.96 4.66 14.34
C LYS A 317 15.46 4.52 14.21
N LYS A 318 14.78 4.46 15.36
CA LYS A 318 13.32 4.47 15.45
C LYS A 318 12.83 5.91 15.56
N THR A 319 11.83 6.27 14.76
CA THR A 319 11.12 7.56 14.84
C THR A 319 9.63 7.28 14.91
N ILE A 320 8.94 7.92 15.85
CA ILE A 320 7.48 7.84 15.99
C ILE A 320 6.92 9.19 15.59
N THR A 321 5.98 9.19 14.65
CA THR A 321 5.21 10.38 14.24
C THR A 321 3.74 10.12 14.51
N TYR A 322 3.05 11.11 15.08
CA TYR A 322 1.61 11.04 15.29
C TYR A 322 0.91 11.94 14.27
N ASP A 323 -0.24 11.48 13.81
CA ASP A 323 -1.08 12.26 12.92
C ASP A 323 -1.76 13.38 13.72
N THR A 324 -1.54 14.63 13.31
CA THR A 324 -2.05 15.81 14.02
C THR A 324 -3.37 16.33 13.46
N SER A 325 -3.95 15.67 12.47
CA SER A 325 -5.12 16.13 11.72
C SER A 325 -6.09 14.99 11.36
N PHE A 326 -6.25 14.00 12.26
CA PHE A 326 -7.25 12.96 12.02
C PHE A 326 -8.49 13.19 12.89
N GLU A 327 -9.65 12.87 12.34
CA GLU A 327 -10.92 12.79 13.06
C GLU A 327 -11.10 11.35 13.56
N LEU A 328 -11.53 11.21 14.83
CA LEU A 328 -11.76 9.91 15.41
C LEU A 328 -13.06 9.33 14.85
N GLU A 329 -12.98 8.26 14.11
CA GLU A 329 -14.12 7.53 13.58
C GLU A 329 -14.49 6.34 14.47
N HIS A 330 -15.72 5.84 14.31
CA HIS A 330 -16.13 4.61 14.97
C HIS A 330 -15.34 3.43 14.39
N GLY A 331 -14.65 2.67 15.24
CA GLY A 331 -13.84 1.53 14.83
C GLY A 331 -12.33 1.80 14.95
N ASP A 332 -11.57 1.26 14.03
CA ASP A 332 -10.11 1.33 14.04
C ASP A 332 -9.62 2.63 13.41
N ASN A 333 -8.76 3.35 14.13
CA ASN A 333 -8.24 4.63 13.68
C ASN A 333 -6.71 4.59 13.62
N ARG A 334 -6.15 4.96 12.47
CA ARG A 334 -4.72 5.21 12.37
C ARG A 334 -4.40 6.52 13.08
N ILE A 335 -3.51 6.47 14.05
CA ILE A 335 -3.15 7.62 14.91
C ILE A 335 -1.70 8.03 14.79
N GLY A 336 -0.92 7.31 13.99
CA GLY A 336 0.48 7.63 13.78
C GLY A 336 1.22 6.56 13.02
N LYS A 337 2.54 6.72 12.97
CA LYS A 337 3.45 5.84 12.24
C LYS A 337 4.76 5.67 13.00
N ILE A 338 5.27 4.45 13.01
CA ILE A 338 6.62 4.13 13.43
C ILE A 338 7.46 3.91 12.19
N THR A 339 8.56 4.63 12.05
CA THR A 339 9.50 4.48 10.94
C THR A 339 10.87 4.08 11.49
N TYR A 340 11.46 3.06 10.91
CA TYR A 340 12.83 2.66 11.16
C TYR A 340 13.72 3.11 10.01
N THR A 341 14.83 3.75 10.34
CA THR A 341 15.83 4.19 9.36
C THR A 341 17.20 3.64 9.70
N TYR A 342 17.99 3.34 8.67
CA TYR A 342 19.40 3.00 8.77
C TYR A 342 20.19 3.95 7.86
N GLY A 343 21.03 4.79 8.45
CA GLY A 343 21.59 5.94 7.73
C GLY A 343 20.46 6.86 7.22
N SER A 344 20.45 7.13 5.93
CA SER A 344 19.41 7.91 5.26
C SER A 344 18.24 7.08 4.72
N ARG A 345 18.32 5.74 4.81
CA ARG A 345 17.34 4.82 4.19
C ARG A 345 16.24 4.44 5.16
N THR A 346 15.00 4.47 4.72
CA THR A 346 13.89 3.81 5.42
C THR A 346 14.02 2.30 5.21
N ILE A 347 14.02 1.54 6.31
CA ILE A 347 14.15 0.08 6.32
C ILE A 347 12.88 -0.64 6.77
N GLY A 348 11.91 0.09 7.23
CA GLY A 348 10.59 -0.41 7.59
C GLY A 348 9.75 0.67 8.24
N ASP A 349 8.45 0.56 8.05
CA ASP A 349 7.48 1.37 8.77
C ASP A 349 6.22 0.57 9.12
N THR A 350 5.46 1.06 10.08
CA THR A 350 4.17 0.47 10.46
C THR A 350 3.28 1.54 11.08
N ASP A 351 1.99 1.39 10.87
CA ASP A 351 1.02 2.31 11.44
C ASP A 351 0.76 1.98 12.91
N ILE A 352 0.51 3.02 13.67
CA ILE A 352 -0.02 2.94 15.03
C ILE A 352 -1.53 3.08 14.90
N VAL A 353 -2.28 2.08 15.39
CA VAL A 353 -3.74 2.03 15.25
C VAL A 353 -4.38 1.98 16.63
N LEU A 354 -5.33 2.87 16.85
CA LEU A 354 -6.25 2.83 17.97
C LEU A 354 -7.45 1.99 17.57
N TYR A 355 -7.62 0.85 18.23
CA TYR A 355 -8.70 -0.11 17.96
C TYR A 355 -9.95 0.20 18.76
N ASN A 356 -11.12 -0.02 18.15
CA ASN A 356 -12.42 0.08 18.81
C ASN A 356 -12.68 1.39 19.53
N ALA A 357 -12.56 2.53 18.84
CA ALA A 357 -12.92 3.85 19.37
C ALA A 357 -14.43 4.01 19.69
N ALA A 358 -15.11 2.94 20.11
CA ALA A 358 -16.56 2.91 20.35
C ALA A 358 -17.00 3.63 21.63
N TYR A 359 -16.06 4.06 22.47
CA TYR A 359 -16.38 4.77 23.71
C TYR A 359 -16.02 6.24 23.59
N PRO A 360 -16.96 7.16 23.92
CA PRO A 360 -16.61 8.55 24.08
C PRO A 360 -15.67 8.67 25.30
N LEU A 361 -14.39 8.51 25.08
CA LEU A 361 -13.38 8.99 26.02
C LEU A 361 -13.57 10.49 26.09
N THR A 362 -13.81 11.05 27.27
CA THR A 362 -13.79 12.50 27.39
C THR A 362 -12.34 12.98 27.28
N LYS A 363 -12.11 14.14 26.66
CA LYS A 363 -10.80 14.79 26.58
C LYS A 363 -10.07 14.78 27.94
N LYS A 364 -10.81 15.01 28.99
CA LYS A 364 -10.34 15.04 30.36
C LYS A 364 -9.76 13.70 30.84
N VAL A 365 -10.44 12.59 30.53
CA VAL A 365 -9.98 11.24 30.93
C VAL A 365 -8.73 10.87 30.15
N TYR A 366 -8.68 11.27 28.89
CA TYR A 366 -7.53 11.08 28.06
C TYR A 366 -6.29 11.84 28.63
N GLU A 367 -6.44 13.13 28.97
CA GLU A 367 -5.38 13.94 29.59
C GLU A 367 -4.89 13.37 30.92
N GLU A 368 -5.76 12.75 31.70
CA GLU A 368 -5.42 12.16 33.00
C GLU A 368 -4.73 10.79 32.89
N CYS A 369 -5.10 10.00 31.87
CA CYS A 369 -4.62 8.63 31.72
C CYS A 369 -3.38 8.53 30.81
N TRP A 370 -3.21 9.48 29.89
CA TRP A 370 -2.13 9.47 28.90
C TRP A 370 -1.16 10.62 29.10
N PRO A 371 0.13 10.35 29.20
CA PRO A 371 1.14 11.39 29.16
C PRO A 371 1.06 12.18 27.86
N SER A 372 1.14 13.50 27.95
CA SER A 372 0.98 14.47 26.85
C SER A 372 2.00 14.34 25.70
N TYR A 373 3.03 13.50 25.88
CA TYR A 373 4.04 13.22 24.85
C TYR A 373 3.68 12.05 23.93
N MET A 374 2.55 11.37 24.17
CA MET A 374 2.19 10.18 23.39
C MET A 374 1.34 10.49 22.17
N ILE A 375 0.13 11.00 22.38
CA ILE A 375 -0.73 11.45 21.28
C ILE A 375 -1.28 12.82 21.71
N PRO A 376 -1.15 13.86 20.88
CA PRO A 376 -1.71 15.17 21.21
C PRO A 376 -3.21 15.07 21.48
N VAL A 377 -3.65 15.62 22.60
CA VAL A 377 -5.06 15.57 23.03
C VAL A 377 -5.99 16.14 21.97
N ASP A 378 -5.56 17.23 21.29
CA ASP A 378 -6.34 17.89 20.25
C ASP A 378 -6.53 17.02 18.99
N VAL A 379 -5.67 16.02 18.78
CA VAL A 379 -5.80 15.04 17.69
C VAL A 379 -6.88 14.01 18.00
N VAL A 380 -6.95 13.54 19.24
CA VAL A 380 -7.91 12.51 19.66
C VAL A 380 -9.33 13.05 19.79
N PHE A 381 -9.48 14.35 20.03
CA PHE A 381 -10.77 14.99 20.35
C PHE A 381 -11.14 16.11 19.39
N ALA A 382 -10.62 16.10 18.14
CA ALA A 382 -10.83 17.19 17.17
C ALA A 382 -12.31 17.54 16.96
N ASP A 383 -13.22 16.56 17.01
CA ASP A 383 -14.67 16.74 16.79
C ASP A 383 -15.57 16.25 17.92
N VAL A 384 -15.04 16.15 19.12
CA VAL A 384 -15.88 15.79 20.28
C VAL A 384 -16.72 17.00 20.70
N ASP A 385 -18.05 16.78 20.79
CA ASP A 385 -19.00 17.78 21.30
C ASP A 385 -18.46 18.47 22.57
N PRO A 386 -18.27 19.80 22.55
CA PRO A 386 -17.73 20.55 23.69
C PRO A 386 -18.48 20.30 25.01
N GLU A 387 -19.77 19.95 24.95
CA GLU A 387 -20.54 19.59 26.15
C GLU A 387 -20.07 18.28 26.81
N LEU A 388 -19.42 17.38 26.04
CA LEU A 388 -18.83 16.13 26.55
C LEU A 388 -17.46 16.34 27.18
N LEU A 389 -16.79 17.47 26.90
CA LEU A 389 -15.46 17.79 27.41
C LEU A 389 -15.45 18.28 28.88
N GLY A 390 -16.63 18.43 29.50
CA GLY A 390 -16.78 18.85 30.91
C GLY A 390 -16.62 20.38 31.11
N LYS A 391 -17.34 20.93 32.13
CA LYS A 391 -17.25 22.37 32.46
C LYS A 391 -16.03 22.67 33.31
N PRO A 392 -15.47 23.92 33.18
CA PRO A 392 -14.37 24.40 34.01
C PRO A 392 -14.71 24.31 35.48
N GLY A 393 -14.43 23.69 36.35
CA GLY A 393 -14.81 23.49 37.77
C GLY A 393 -15.08 22.04 38.15
N GLU A 394 -15.46 21.20 37.17
CA GLU A 394 -15.53 19.74 37.39
C GLU A 394 -14.12 19.08 37.28
N LYS A 395 -13.15 19.87 36.76
CA LYS A 395 -11.76 19.42 36.57
C LYS A 395 -11.04 19.12 37.88
N GLU A 396 -11.20 19.95 38.89
CA GLU A 396 -10.53 19.76 40.20
C GLU A 396 -11.08 18.56 40.99
N GLU A 397 -12.39 18.38 40.96
CA GLU A 397 -13.03 17.27 41.69
C GLU A 397 -12.71 15.92 41.05
N SER A 398 -12.61 15.87 39.71
CA SER A 398 -12.28 14.66 38.96
C SER A 398 -10.78 14.33 39.08
N LEU A 399 -9.89 15.32 39.01
CA LEU A 399 -8.45 15.16 39.25
C LEU A 399 -8.19 14.63 40.66
N ARG A 400 -8.91 15.13 41.67
CA ARG A 400 -8.80 14.65 43.05
C ARG A 400 -9.28 13.21 43.20
N LYS A 401 -10.37 12.83 42.51
CA LYS A 401 -10.88 11.47 42.50
C LYS A 401 -9.95 10.52 41.74
N SER A 402 -9.39 10.96 40.62
CA SER A 402 -8.42 10.18 39.84
C SER A 402 -7.12 9.91 40.62
N ARG A 403 -6.59 10.93 41.36
CA ARG A 403 -5.44 10.75 42.24
C ARG A 403 -5.72 9.76 43.36
N LEU A 404 -6.86 9.91 44.06
CA LEU A 404 -7.26 9.00 45.14
C LEU A 404 -7.42 7.55 44.64
N LEU A 405 -7.91 7.37 43.40
CA LEU A 405 -8.06 6.06 42.79
C LEU A 405 -6.70 5.45 42.38
N LYS A 406 -5.76 6.28 41.87
CA LYS A 406 -4.38 5.86 41.60
C LYS A 406 -3.62 5.47 42.87
N GLU A 407 -3.76 6.25 43.93
CA GLU A 407 -3.13 5.99 45.21
C GLU A 407 -3.69 4.69 45.84
N ASN A 408 -4.99 4.47 45.77
CA ASN A 408 -5.61 3.22 46.24
C ASN A 408 -5.27 2.02 45.36
N ALA A 409 -5.15 2.17 44.03
CA ALA A 409 -4.72 1.11 43.14
C ALA A 409 -3.25 0.70 43.35
N LEU A 410 -2.37 1.66 43.64
CA LEU A 410 -0.97 1.41 44.02
C LEU A 410 -0.88 0.68 45.39
N ALA A 411 -1.74 1.06 46.35
CA ALA A 411 -1.79 0.42 47.69
C ALA A 411 -2.29 -1.02 47.63
N ILE A 412 -3.07 -1.39 46.62
CA ILE A 412 -3.62 -2.75 46.42
C ILE A 412 -2.70 -3.59 45.50
N GLY A 413 -1.58 -3.03 45.01
CA GLY A 413 -0.67 -3.73 44.10
C GLY A 413 -1.23 -3.97 42.66
N ILE A 414 -2.22 -3.22 42.27
CA ILE A 414 -2.88 -3.33 40.96
C ILE A 414 -2.30 -2.25 40.06
N GLY A 415 -1.65 -2.65 38.98
CA GLY A 415 -0.95 -1.77 38.01
C GLY A 415 -1.85 -0.76 37.27
N ALA A 416 -1.21 0.11 36.47
CA ALA A 416 -1.83 1.24 35.78
C ALA A 416 -3.10 0.92 34.96
N GLY A 417 -3.26 -0.33 34.48
CA GLY A 417 -4.46 -0.80 33.78
C GLY A 417 -5.77 -0.65 34.57
N VAL A 418 -5.73 -0.83 35.90
CA VAL A 418 -6.91 -0.65 36.77
C VAL A 418 -7.30 0.82 36.91
N SER A 419 -6.35 1.73 36.76
CA SER A 419 -6.64 3.17 36.80
C SER A 419 -7.54 3.61 35.64
N VAL A 420 -7.35 3.06 34.44
CA VAL A 420 -8.21 3.32 33.26
C VAL A 420 -9.62 2.79 33.48
N PHE A 421 -9.76 1.60 34.09
CA PHE A 421 -11.06 0.98 34.37
C PHE A 421 -11.87 1.77 35.40
N ILE A 422 -11.23 2.21 36.47
CA ILE A 422 -11.90 2.97 37.53
C ILE A 422 -12.32 4.34 37.01
N VAL A 423 -11.49 4.96 36.18
CA VAL A 423 -11.81 6.24 35.53
C VAL A 423 -12.97 6.08 34.51
N GLY A 424 -12.96 5.02 33.69
CA GLY A 424 -14.08 4.65 32.82
C GLY A 424 -15.39 4.39 33.59
N GLY A 425 -15.32 3.69 34.73
CA GLY A 425 -16.46 3.46 35.62
C GLY A 425 -17.02 4.73 36.25
N VAL A 426 -16.16 5.66 36.66
CA VAL A 426 -16.56 6.97 37.21
C VAL A 426 -17.23 7.82 36.14
N ILE A 427 -16.76 7.81 34.91
CA ILE A 427 -17.38 8.55 33.78
C ILE A 427 -18.76 7.95 33.46
N ALA A 428 -18.90 6.63 33.38
CA ALA A 428 -20.19 5.99 33.16
C ALA A 428 -21.21 6.36 34.25
N LEU A 429 -20.75 6.49 35.50
CA LEU A 429 -21.59 6.95 36.63
C LEU A 429 -21.96 8.43 36.52
N ILE A 430 -21.01 9.30 36.12
CA ILE A 430 -21.26 10.72 35.92
C ILE A 430 -22.21 10.95 34.73
N ALA A 431 -21.98 10.28 33.59
CA ALA A 431 -22.85 10.36 32.41
C ALA A 431 -24.28 9.83 32.74
N ARG A 432 -24.40 8.79 33.56
CA ARG A 432 -25.69 8.24 34.03
C ARG A 432 -26.42 9.22 34.97
N LYS A 433 -25.66 9.96 35.81
CA LYS A 433 -26.19 10.98 36.74
C LYS A 433 -26.64 12.25 35.99
N LEU A 434 -25.91 12.67 34.95
CA LEU A 434 -26.26 13.77 34.06
C LEU A 434 -27.50 13.46 33.21
N ARG A 435 -27.60 12.24 32.66
CA ARG A 435 -28.83 11.78 31.96
C ARG A 435 -30.08 11.72 32.87
N LYS A 436 -29.92 11.37 34.17
CA LYS A 436 -31.02 11.42 35.13
C LYS A 436 -31.46 12.86 35.48
N ARG A 437 -30.52 13.85 35.48
CA ARG A 437 -30.85 15.27 35.70
C ARG A 437 -31.56 15.94 34.50
N ARG A 438 -31.35 15.46 33.28
CA ARG A 438 -32.04 15.94 32.06
C ARG A 438 -33.44 15.36 31.89
N ARG A 439 -33.83 14.35 32.68
CA ARG A 439 -35.19 13.73 32.67
C ARG A 439 -36.05 14.18 33.85
N ARG A 440 -35.60 15.09 34.64
CA ARG A 440 -36.35 15.86 35.62
C ARG A 440 -36.36 17.33 35.22
#